data_38377467052f60e015353e480602a1b4
#
_entry.id   38377467052f60e015353e480602a1b4
#
_cell.length_a   1.000
_cell.length_b   1.000
_cell.length_c   1.000
_cell.angle_alpha   90.00
_cell.angle_beta   90.00
_cell.angle_gamma   90.00
#
_symmetry.space_group_name_H-M   'P 1'
#
loop_
_entity.id
_entity.type
_entity.pdbx_description
1 polymer ?
#
loop_
_entity_poly.entity_id
_entity_poly.type
_entity_poly.pdbx_seq_one_letter_code
_entity_poly.pdbx_strand_id
1 'polypeptide(L)'
;ATENHGFRGLLTLRLIPAVPFNALNFGSGLTSIGWSTYAAATAIGIFPGTVVYTMFADALLAGSQEASRDALLRVLLSGGLLILLSFLPAIARRLGVRVPGATAALAVLLSVAPGDASAQALPTHEAFSALLVEVVDQPAVDYADVVRQRSTLDAYIAMLGAVDLAAVEAASREEQLAFWNTAYNACMLRLVAEHYPIERAGGLFPSIKTRIAGRPANSVWQIEDVFTVAHCRIAGADRSQDEIEHSIIRPMGEPRIHFAVNCAALSCPVLWPDAYEAATLDAQLERAVRKLVSTPEHFSVEPGVVRMNKVLDWFKDDFGGVEGLRTFFAPYLDADDAATLQAADTKIEFFEYDWTLNDQGS
;
A
#
# COMPACT_ATOMS: atom_id res chain seq x y z
N ALA A 1 25.19 -40.69 -10.41
CA ALA A 1 24.73 -40.21 -11.75
C ALA A 1 23.40 -39.46 -11.67
N THR A 2 22.48 -39.80 -10.76
CA THR A 2 21.15 -39.17 -10.60
C THR A 2 21.20 -37.75 -10.02
N GLU A 3 22.12 -37.45 -9.09
CA GLU A 3 22.23 -36.13 -8.48
C GLU A 3 22.67 -35.02 -9.46
N ASN A 4 23.58 -35.34 -10.39
CA ASN A 4 24.03 -34.38 -11.40
C ASN A 4 22.93 -33.99 -12.41
N HIS A 5 21.95 -34.87 -12.66
CA HIS A 5 20.83 -34.55 -13.55
C HIS A 5 19.80 -33.66 -12.83
N GLY A 6 19.57 -33.85 -11.54
CA GLY A 6 18.68 -33.01 -10.72
C GLY A 6 19.22 -31.60 -10.60
N PHE A 7 20.51 -31.42 -10.29
CA PHE A 7 21.14 -30.10 -10.21
C PHE A 7 21.05 -29.31 -11.52
N ARG A 8 21.48 -29.91 -12.64
CA ARG A 8 21.43 -29.24 -13.95
C ARG A 8 20.03 -28.89 -14.39
N GLY A 9 19.06 -29.79 -14.18
CA GLY A 9 17.66 -29.55 -14.53
C GLY A 9 17.08 -28.37 -13.75
N LEU A 10 17.26 -28.39 -12.42
CA LEU A 10 16.75 -27.34 -11.55
C LEU A 10 17.45 -25.98 -11.82
N LEU A 11 18.76 -25.99 -11.97
CA LEU A 11 19.52 -24.77 -12.32
C LEU A 11 19.03 -24.15 -13.63
N THR A 12 18.80 -24.97 -14.66
CA THR A 12 18.30 -24.48 -15.93
C THR A 12 16.92 -23.84 -15.79
N LEU A 13 16.01 -24.46 -15.01
CA LEU A 13 14.68 -23.90 -14.76
C LEU A 13 14.72 -22.60 -13.95
N ARG A 14 15.68 -22.47 -13.02
CA ARG A 14 15.90 -21.25 -12.22
C ARG A 14 16.49 -20.07 -13.03
N LEU A 15 17.23 -20.36 -14.08
CA LEU A 15 17.77 -19.34 -14.99
C LEU A 15 16.72 -18.83 -15.99
N ILE A 16 15.52 -19.42 -16.05
CA ILE A 16 14.43 -18.98 -16.92
C ILE A 16 13.52 -18.03 -16.12
N PRO A 17 13.51 -16.71 -16.40
CA PRO A 17 12.72 -15.74 -15.64
C PRO A 17 11.20 -15.96 -15.71
N ALA A 18 10.73 -16.70 -16.72
CA ALA A 18 9.32 -16.97 -16.97
C ALA A 18 8.73 -18.11 -16.11
N VAL A 19 9.56 -18.81 -15.32
CA VAL A 19 9.06 -19.92 -14.47
C VAL A 19 8.80 -19.38 -13.05
N PRO A 20 7.54 -19.44 -12.56
CA PRO A 20 7.20 -18.95 -11.24
C PRO A 20 8.02 -19.63 -10.14
N PHE A 21 8.62 -18.84 -9.25
CA PHE A 21 9.49 -19.32 -8.18
C PHE A 21 8.80 -20.37 -7.30
N ASN A 22 7.56 -20.10 -6.91
CA ASN A 22 6.76 -20.99 -6.06
C ASN A 22 6.45 -22.33 -6.74
N ALA A 23 6.13 -22.32 -8.04
CA ALA A 23 5.86 -23.55 -8.79
C ALA A 23 7.08 -24.46 -8.83
N LEU A 24 8.29 -23.90 -8.99
CA LEU A 24 9.53 -24.66 -8.93
C LEU A 24 9.83 -25.20 -7.52
N ASN A 25 9.50 -24.46 -6.47
CA ASN A 25 9.68 -24.93 -5.10
C ASN A 25 8.77 -26.12 -4.80
N PHE A 26 7.47 -26.01 -5.10
CA PHE A 26 6.51 -27.12 -4.94
C PHE A 26 6.86 -28.32 -5.81
N GLY A 27 7.15 -28.08 -7.09
CA GLY A 27 7.54 -29.14 -8.01
C GLY A 27 8.81 -29.87 -7.60
N SER A 28 9.80 -29.14 -7.05
CA SER A 28 11.03 -29.75 -6.53
C SER A 28 10.78 -30.60 -5.28
N GLY A 29 9.84 -30.20 -4.41
CA GLY A 29 9.44 -30.97 -3.23
C GLY A 29 8.76 -32.31 -3.56
N LEU A 30 8.22 -32.45 -4.76
CA LEU A 30 7.62 -33.71 -5.25
C LEU A 30 8.66 -34.65 -5.92
N THR A 31 9.92 -34.24 -5.99
CA THR A 31 11.01 -35.02 -6.61
C THR A 31 11.96 -35.58 -5.56
N SER A 32 12.80 -36.52 -5.95
CA SER A 32 13.86 -37.08 -5.10
C SER A 32 15.15 -36.25 -5.09
N ILE A 33 15.06 -34.92 -5.39
CA ILE A 33 16.21 -34.02 -5.37
C ILE A 33 16.63 -33.78 -3.92
N GLY A 34 17.87 -34.09 -3.58
CA GLY A 34 18.42 -33.85 -2.25
C GLY A 34 18.50 -32.36 -1.92
N TRP A 35 18.30 -32.01 -0.63
CA TRP A 35 18.27 -30.62 -0.13
C TRP A 35 19.50 -29.78 -0.55
N SER A 36 20.72 -30.37 -0.46
CA SER A 36 21.95 -29.68 -0.86
C SER A 36 21.98 -29.34 -2.36
N THR A 37 21.53 -30.25 -3.19
CA THR A 37 21.41 -30.07 -4.64
C THR A 37 20.36 -28.99 -4.98
N TYR A 38 19.23 -29.00 -4.28
CA TYR A 38 18.19 -28.00 -4.40
C TYR A 38 18.70 -26.62 -3.98
N ALA A 39 19.31 -26.50 -2.81
CA ALA A 39 19.81 -25.22 -2.28
C ALA A 39 20.91 -24.63 -3.17
N ALA A 40 21.87 -25.43 -3.61
CA ALA A 40 22.95 -24.97 -4.49
C ALA A 40 22.43 -24.52 -5.87
N ALA A 41 21.56 -25.28 -6.50
CA ALA A 41 20.98 -24.92 -7.79
C ALA A 41 20.08 -23.65 -7.69
N THR A 42 19.38 -23.50 -6.56
CA THR A 42 18.54 -22.33 -6.29
C THR A 42 19.40 -21.08 -6.08
N ALA A 43 20.40 -21.14 -5.20
CA ALA A 43 21.29 -20.01 -4.91
C ALA A 43 22.01 -19.50 -6.19
N ILE A 44 22.55 -20.41 -6.99
CA ILE A 44 23.25 -20.06 -8.22
C ILE A 44 22.27 -19.58 -9.31
N GLY A 45 21.10 -20.24 -9.42
CA GLY A 45 20.14 -19.93 -10.49
C GLY A 45 19.36 -18.65 -10.31
N ILE A 46 19.10 -18.22 -9.06
CA ILE A 46 18.38 -17.00 -8.76
C ILE A 46 19.27 -15.76 -8.89
N PHE A 47 20.54 -15.89 -8.52
CA PHE A 47 21.47 -14.76 -8.39
C PHE A 47 21.52 -13.85 -9.63
N PRO A 48 21.70 -14.35 -10.88
CA PRO A 48 21.76 -13.49 -12.06
C PRO A 48 20.46 -12.73 -12.30
N GLY A 49 19.32 -13.41 -12.14
CA GLY A 49 17.98 -12.79 -12.30
C GLY A 49 17.76 -11.70 -11.25
N THR A 50 18.04 -11.98 -9.98
CA THR A 50 17.88 -11.01 -8.90
C THR A 50 18.71 -9.76 -9.11
N VAL A 51 20.00 -9.90 -9.49
CA VAL A 51 20.87 -8.76 -9.77
C VAL A 51 20.28 -7.89 -10.88
N VAL A 52 19.83 -8.50 -11.98
CA VAL A 52 19.27 -7.77 -13.11
C VAL A 52 17.96 -7.08 -12.73
N TYR A 53 17.06 -7.75 -11.98
CA TYR A 53 15.84 -7.13 -11.51
C TYR A 53 16.10 -5.97 -10.56
N THR A 54 17.05 -6.11 -9.63
CA THR A 54 17.42 -5.02 -8.71
C THR A 54 17.99 -3.83 -9.47
N MET A 55 18.90 -4.06 -10.43
CA MET A 55 19.45 -3.00 -11.27
C MET A 55 18.38 -2.31 -12.14
N PHE A 56 17.41 -3.07 -12.64
CA PHE A 56 16.29 -2.52 -13.41
C PHE A 56 15.35 -1.68 -12.55
N ALA A 57 15.00 -2.17 -11.36
CA ALA A 57 14.16 -1.42 -10.40
C ALA A 57 14.85 -0.13 -9.93
N ASP A 58 16.15 -0.20 -9.60
CA ASP A 58 16.95 0.97 -9.22
C ASP A 58 17.01 2.00 -10.38
N ALA A 59 17.21 1.53 -11.61
CA ALA A 59 17.24 2.39 -12.79
C ALA A 59 15.90 3.05 -13.09
N LEU A 60 14.77 2.37 -12.84
CA LEU A 60 13.42 2.95 -12.95
C LEU A 60 13.18 4.02 -11.90
N LEU A 61 13.54 3.77 -10.63
CA LEU A 61 13.41 4.72 -9.53
C LEU A 61 14.28 5.96 -9.76
N ALA A 62 15.53 5.79 -10.19
CA ALA A 62 16.42 6.89 -10.54
C ALA A 62 15.90 7.69 -11.75
N GLY A 63 15.36 7.02 -12.76
CA GLY A 63 14.78 7.65 -13.95
C GLY A 63 13.51 8.46 -13.68
N SER A 64 12.79 8.16 -12.60
CA SER A 64 11.61 8.92 -12.19
C SER A 64 11.95 10.23 -11.45
N GLN A 65 13.18 10.34 -10.91
CA GLN A 65 13.62 11.52 -10.14
C GLN A 65 14.47 12.50 -10.96
N GLU A 66 15.20 12.00 -11.94
CA GLU A 66 16.01 12.83 -12.87
C GLU A 66 15.99 12.20 -14.26
N ALA A 67 15.47 12.93 -15.24
CA ALA A 67 15.51 12.52 -16.65
C ALA A 67 16.94 12.62 -17.20
N SER A 68 17.86 11.79 -16.69
CA SER A 68 19.24 11.75 -17.15
C SER A 68 19.45 10.67 -18.22
N ARG A 69 20.33 10.95 -19.19
CA ARG A 69 20.75 9.98 -20.23
C ARG A 69 21.28 8.68 -19.63
N ASP A 70 21.94 8.77 -18.47
CA ASP A 70 22.53 7.61 -17.79
C ASP A 70 21.46 6.70 -17.16
N ALA A 71 20.38 7.24 -16.60
CA ALA A 71 19.25 6.47 -16.10
C ALA A 71 18.55 5.71 -17.23
N LEU A 72 18.29 6.40 -18.36
CA LEU A 72 17.71 5.76 -19.54
C LEU A 72 18.59 4.63 -20.10
N LEU A 73 19.92 4.84 -20.17
CA LEU A 73 20.88 3.82 -20.60
C LEU A 73 20.86 2.59 -19.67
N ARG A 74 20.79 2.77 -18.36
CA ARG A 74 20.70 1.67 -17.37
C ARG A 74 19.41 0.87 -17.54
N VAL A 75 18.28 1.54 -17.74
CA VAL A 75 16.98 0.91 -18.03
C VAL A 75 17.04 0.09 -19.31
N LEU A 76 17.58 0.66 -20.38
CA LEU A 76 17.71 -0.05 -21.67
C LEU A 76 18.67 -1.24 -21.60
N LEU A 77 19.79 -1.12 -20.90
CA LEU A 77 20.76 -2.22 -20.74
C LEU A 77 20.22 -3.34 -19.87
N SER A 78 19.59 -3.02 -18.73
CA SER A 78 19.00 -4.03 -17.84
C SER A 78 17.78 -4.70 -18.46
N GLY A 79 16.91 -3.95 -19.13
CA GLY A 79 15.77 -4.49 -19.88
C GLY A 79 16.22 -5.36 -21.05
N GLY A 80 17.24 -4.93 -21.79
CA GLY A 80 17.87 -5.70 -22.87
C GLY A 80 18.47 -7.02 -22.38
N LEU A 81 19.11 -7.00 -21.20
CA LEU A 81 19.67 -8.19 -20.57
C LEU A 81 18.56 -9.18 -20.12
N LEU A 82 17.44 -8.69 -19.57
CA LEU A 82 16.29 -9.52 -19.25
C LEU A 82 15.70 -10.20 -20.48
N ILE A 83 15.57 -9.48 -21.60
CA ILE A 83 15.14 -10.03 -22.89
C ILE A 83 16.11 -11.10 -23.37
N LEU A 84 17.42 -10.86 -23.32
CA LEU A 84 18.44 -11.83 -23.69
C LEU A 84 18.38 -13.11 -22.84
N LEU A 85 18.22 -12.97 -21.54
CA LEU A 85 18.04 -14.10 -20.62
C LEU A 85 16.79 -14.92 -20.95
N SER A 86 15.71 -14.30 -21.41
CA SER A 86 14.48 -14.96 -21.83
C SER A 86 14.66 -15.82 -23.08
N PHE A 87 15.66 -15.51 -23.93
CA PHE A 87 16.00 -16.31 -25.11
C PHE A 87 17.03 -17.42 -24.86
N LEU A 88 17.64 -17.48 -23.66
CA LEU A 88 18.61 -18.53 -23.29
C LEU A 88 18.14 -19.95 -23.58
N PRO A 89 16.86 -20.34 -23.31
CA PRO A 89 16.38 -21.68 -23.63
C PRO A 89 16.32 -21.95 -25.15
N ALA A 90 16.04 -20.94 -25.95
CA ALA A 90 16.01 -21.07 -27.40
C ALA A 90 17.43 -21.20 -27.98
N ILE A 91 18.38 -20.47 -27.42
CA ILE A 91 19.81 -20.53 -27.78
C ILE A 91 20.40 -21.89 -27.37
N ALA A 92 20.12 -22.36 -26.15
CA ALA A 92 20.58 -23.66 -25.66
C ALA A 92 20.09 -24.81 -26.54
N ARG A 93 18.84 -24.74 -27.02
CA ARG A 93 18.29 -25.70 -27.99
C ARG A 93 19.01 -25.68 -29.34
N ARG A 94 19.37 -24.49 -29.85
CA ARG A 94 20.13 -24.34 -31.10
C ARG A 94 21.56 -24.86 -30.98
N LEU A 95 22.16 -24.80 -29.80
CA LEU A 95 23.50 -25.30 -29.51
C LEU A 95 23.51 -26.80 -29.16
N GLY A 96 22.42 -27.52 -29.35
CA GLY A 96 22.34 -28.97 -29.13
C GLY A 96 22.28 -29.38 -27.66
N VAL A 97 22.11 -28.46 -26.74
CA VAL A 97 21.91 -28.77 -25.32
C VAL A 97 20.45 -29.23 -25.14
N ARG A 98 20.25 -30.52 -24.98
CA ARG A 98 18.94 -31.09 -24.65
C ARG A 98 18.55 -30.66 -23.25
N VAL A 99 17.54 -29.81 -23.14
CA VAL A 99 16.90 -29.42 -21.87
C VAL A 99 15.76 -30.41 -21.61
N PRO A 100 15.94 -31.42 -20.73
CA PRO A 100 14.86 -32.36 -20.42
C PRO A 100 13.77 -31.61 -19.65
N GLY A 101 12.54 -31.65 -20.11
CA GLY A 101 11.37 -31.22 -19.34
C GLY A 101 10.74 -29.88 -19.74
N ALA A 102 11.27 -29.12 -20.69
CA ALA A 102 10.70 -27.82 -21.07
C ALA A 102 9.30 -27.95 -21.70
N THR A 103 9.00 -29.08 -22.35
CA THR A 103 7.69 -29.37 -22.94
C THR A 103 6.67 -29.86 -21.91
N ALA A 104 7.13 -30.57 -20.86
CA ALA A 104 6.24 -31.06 -19.81
C ALA A 104 5.85 -29.90 -18.85
N ALA A 105 6.76 -28.98 -18.55
CA ALA A 105 6.46 -27.81 -17.74
C ALA A 105 5.45 -26.86 -18.41
N LEU A 106 5.53 -26.71 -19.75
CA LEU A 106 4.58 -25.89 -20.50
C LEU A 106 3.21 -26.55 -20.58
N ALA A 107 3.15 -27.90 -20.69
CA ALA A 107 1.89 -28.65 -20.71
C ALA A 107 1.18 -28.62 -19.33
N VAL A 108 1.93 -28.63 -18.22
CA VAL A 108 1.38 -28.52 -16.87
C VAL A 108 0.87 -27.08 -16.60
N LEU A 109 1.54 -26.06 -17.13
CA LEU A 109 1.08 -24.65 -17.03
C LEU A 109 -0.19 -24.39 -17.89
N LEU A 110 -0.37 -25.13 -18.98
CA LEU A 110 -1.57 -25.01 -19.84
C LEU A 110 -2.73 -25.91 -19.38
N SER A 111 -2.48 -26.89 -18.51
CA SER A 111 -3.51 -27.80 -17.96
C SER A 111 -4.06 -27.36 -16.59
N VAL A 112 -3.49 -26.37 -15.97
CA VAL A 112 -4.18 -25.58 -14.93
C VAL A 112 -5.12 -24.63 -15.68
N ALA A 113 -6.24 -25.17 -16.18
CA ALA A 113 -7.39 -24.36 -16.46
C ALA A 113 -7.65 -23.53 -15.19
N PRO A 114 -7.94 -22.23 -15.28
CA PRO A 114 -8.51 -21.54 -14.14
C PRO A 114 -9.75 -22.38 -13.79
N GLY A 115 -9.70 -23.11 -12.67
CA GLY A 115 -10.92 -23.59 -12.06
C GLY A 115 -11.80 -22.35 -12.00
N ASP A 116 -13.08 -22.49 -12.32
CA ASP A 116 -14.05 -21.44 -12.10
C ASP A 116 -13.84 -20.92 -10.68
N ALA A 117 -13.01 -19.89 -10.55
CA ALA A 117 -12.99 -19.07 -9.38
C ALA A 117 -14.35 -18.40 -9.39
N SER A 118 -15.34 -19.03 -8.75
CA SER A 118 -16.53 -18.32 -8.35
C SER A 118 -15.97 -17.07 -7.67
N ALA A 119 -16.22 -15.91 -8.25
CA ALA A 119 -15.74 -14.65 -7.70
C ALA A 119 -16.13 -14.65 -6.22
N GLN A 120 -15.17 -14.86 -5.34
CA GLN A 120 -15.42 -14.85 -3.91
C GLN A 120 -15.83 -13.42 -3.60
N ALA A 121 -17.09 -13.21 -3.24
CA ALA A 121 -17.55 -11.90 -2.85
C ALA A 121 -16.66 -11.39 -1.71
N LEU A 122 -16.26 -10.11 -1.78
CA LEU A 122 -15.51 -9.50 -0.70
C LEU A 122 -16.38 -9.47 0.57
N PRO A 123 -15.78 -9.57 1.76
CA PRO A 123 -16.53 -9.56 3.01
C PRO A 123 -17.21 -8.21 3.22
N THR A 124 -18.37 -8.21 3.86
CA THR A 124 -19.02 -6.99 4.31
C THR A 124 -18.26 -6.36 5.48
N HIS A 125 -18.39 -5.05 5.65
CA HIS A 125 -17.72 -4.30 6.71
C HIS A 125 -18.65 -3.98 7.92
N GLU A 126 -19.80 -4.65 8.01
CA GLU A 126 -20.81 -4.41 9.06
C GLU A 126 -20.24 -4.51 10.49
N ALA A 127 -19.42 -5.55 10.76
CA ALA A 127 -18.83 -5.74 12.07
C ALA A 127 -17.85 -4.60 12.45
N PHE A 128 -17.14 -4.05 11.48
CA PHE A 128 -16.27 -2.91 11.70
C PHE A 128 -17.05 -1.61 11.84
N SER A 129 -18.09 -1.41 11.03
CA SER A 129 -19.03 -0.29 11.19
C SER A 129 -19.68 -0.27 12.57
N ALA A 130 -20.09 -1.43 13.09
CA ALA A 130 -20.64 -1.53 14.45
C ALA A 130 -19.62 -1.08 15.52
N LEU A 131 -18.35 -1.49 15.39
CA LEU A 131 -17.28 -1.02 16.26
C LEU A 131 -17.07 0.49 16.13
N LEU A 132 -17.00 1.02 14.90
CA LEU A 132 -16.77 2.44 14.65
C LEU A 132 -17.86 3.33 15.27
N VAL A 133 -19.13 2.91 15.21
CA VAL A 133 -20.24 3.64 15.86
C VAL A 133 -20.04 3.81 17.36
N GLU A 134 -19.40 2.85 18.02
CA GLU A 134 -19.18 2.89 19.48
C GLU A 134 -17.95 3.71 19.86
N VAL A 135 -16.89 3.70 19.02
CA VAL A 135 -15.61 4.29 19.39
C VAL A 135 -15.31 5.65 18.75
N VAL A 136 -16.10 6.07 17.74
CA VAL A 136 -15.87 7.33 17.02
C VAL A 136 -16.87 8.40 17.46
N ASP A 137 -16.36 9.46 18.06
CA ASP A 137 -17.08 10.71 18.36
C ASP A 137 -16.31 11.88 17.76
N GLN A 138 -16.61 12.18 16.51
CA GLN A 138 -15.83 13.12 15.69
C GLN A 138 -15.61 14.49 16.34
N PRO A 139 -14.37 15.03 16.30
CA PRO A 139 -13.23 14.55 15.51
C PRO A 139 -12.39 13.47 16.19
N ALA A 140 -12.73 13.07 17.42
CA ALA A 140 -11.96 12.19 18.28
C ALA A 140 -12.37 10.71 18.18
N VAL A 141 -11.50 9.85 18.70
CA VAL A 141 -11.70 8.41 18.84
C VAL A 141 -11.49 8.01 20.29
N ASP A 142 -12.37 7.20 20.87
CA ASP A 142 -12.17 6.57 22.18
C ASP A 142 -11.24 5.35 22.04
N TYR A 143 -9.93 5.60 22.10
CA TYR A 143 -8.95 4.51 22.01
C TYR A 143 -8.98 3.58 23.23
N ALA A 144 -9.42 4.05 24.40
CA ALA A 144 -9.61 3.18 25.54
C ALA A 144 -10.71 2.15 25.27
N ASP A 145 -11.78 2.56 24.55
CA ASP A 145 -12.83 1.62 24.14
C ASP A 145 -12.37 0.71 23.00
N VAL A 146 -11.59 1.20 22.04
CA VAL A 146 -10.95 0.33 21.04
C VAL A 146 -10.12 -0.76 21.70
N VAL A 147 -9.36 -0.46 22.77
CA VAL A 147 -8.61 -1.45 23.55
C VAL A 147 -9.53 -2.46 24.21
N ARG A 148 -10.67 -2.02 24.79
CA ARG A 148 -11.66 -2.93 25.39
C ARG A 148 -12.28 -3.87 24.35
N GLN A 149 -12.47 -3.39 23.14
CA GLN A 149 -13.07 -4.14 22.02
C GLN A 149 -12.02 -4.77 21.08
N ARG A 150 -10.77 -4.85 21.52
CA ARG A 150 -9.63 -5.34 20.72
C ARG A 150 -9.91 -6.68 20.03
N SER A 151 -10.56 -7.61 20.72
CA SER A 151 -10.87 -8.93 20.15
C SER A 151 -11.80 -8.85 18.94
N THR A 152 -12.76 -7.91 18.93
CA THR A 152 -13.64 -7.68 17.78
C THR A 152 -12.87 -7.12 16.60
N LEU A 153 -12.00 -6.15 16.84
CA LEU A 153 -11.15 -5.56 15.82
C LEU A 153 -10.15 -6.58 15.23
N ASP A 154 -9.52 -7.39 16.09
CA ASP A 154 -8.60 -8.44 15.66
C ASP A 154 -9.31 -9.53 14.82
N ALA A 155 -10.53 -9.92 15.20
CA ALA A 155 -11.34 -10.87 14.43
C ALA A 155 -11.71 -10.31 13.04
N TYR A 156 -12.05 -9.03 12.97
CA TYR A 156 -12.34 -8.35 11.72
C TYR A 156 -11.09 -8.29 10.81
N ILE A 157 -9.94 -7.89 11.34
CA ILE A 157 -8.67 -7.85 10.58
C ILE A 157 -8.26 -9.27 10.13
N ALA A 158 -8.47 -10.28 10.97
CA ALA A 158 -8.20 -11.68 10.58
C ALA A 158 -9.09 -12.12 9.40
N MET A 159 -10.34 -11.67 9.36
CA MET A 159 -11.23 -11.90 8.22
C MET A 159 -10.71 -11.23 6.95
N LEU A 160 -10.28 -9.96 7.01
CA LEU A 160 -9.63 -9.28 5.87
C LEU A 160 -8.33 -9.98 5.43
N GLY A 161 -7.56 -10.50 6.41
CA GLY A 161 -6.34 -11.24 6.16
C GLY A 161 -6.53 -12.58 5.45
N ALA A 162 -7.73 -13.18 5.59
CA ALA A 162 -8.10 -14.44 4.95
C ALA A 162 -8.62 -14.28 3.51
N VAL A 163 -8.89 -13.05 3.06
CA VAL A 163 -9.32 -12.76 1.69
C VAL A 163 -8.17 -13.09 0.72
N ASP A 164 -8.50 -13.73 -0.40
CA ASP A 164 -7.53 -13.93 -1.47
C ASP A 164 -7.28 -12.60 -2.21
N LEU A 165 -6.02 -12.22 -2.38
CA LEU A 165 -5.65 -11.02 -3.13
C LEU A 165 -6.23 -11.04 -4.55
N ALA A 166 -6.24 -12.20 -5.21
CA ALA A 166 -6.81 -12.33 -6.55
C ALA A 166 -8.32 -12.02 -6.58
N ALA A 167 -9.05 -12.31 -5.49
CA ALA A 167 -10.47 -11.92 -5.38
C ALA A 167 -10.63 -10.41 -5.25
N VAL A 168 -9.73 -9.73 -4.49
CA VAL A 168 -9.73 -8.26 -4.40
C VAL A 168 -9.39 -7.64 -5.74
N GLU A 169 -8.36 -8.14 -6.44
CA GLU A 169 -7.94 -7.62 -7.75
C GLU A 169 -8.99 -7.84 -8.86
N ALA A 170 -9.81 -8.88 -8.73
CA ALA A 170 -10.90 -9.15 -9.67
C ALA A 170 -12.19 -8.36 -9.40
N ALA A 171 -12.29 -7.74 -8.23
CA ALA A 171 -13.45 -6.94 -7.83
C ALA A 171 -13.49 -5.59 -8.59
N SER A 172 -14.66 -4.93 -8.57
CA SER A 172 -14.78 -3.59 -9.16
C SER A 172 -13.84 -2.58 -8.47
N ARG A 173 -13.55 -1.48 -9.15
CA ARG A 173 -12.72 -0.40 -8.58
C ARG A 173 -13.28 0.14 -7.26
N GLU A 174 -14.59 0.28 -7.19
CA GLU A 174 -15.31 0.74 -6.01
C GLU A 174 -15.17 -0.25 -4.85
N GLU A 175 -15.29 -1.55 -5.11
CA GLU A 175 -15.07 -2.60 -4.11
C GLU A 175 -13.63 -2.63 -3.63
N GLN A 176 -12.66 -2.49 -4.52
CA GLN A 176 -11.24 -2.43 -4.16
C GLN A 176 -10.95 -1.19 -3.27
N LEU A 177 -11.43 0.00 -3.68
CA LEU A 177 -11.25 1.23 -2.89
C LEU A 177 -11.92 1.12 -1.52
N ALA A 178 -13.14 0.60 -1.43
CA ALA A 178 -13.85 0.41 -0.17
C ALA A 178 -13.08 -0.55 0.74
N PHE A 179 -12.64 -1.70 0.21
CA PHE A 179 -11.86 -2.70 0.92
C PHE A 179 -10.57 -2.13 1.49
N TRP A 180 -9.75 -1.47 0.66
CA TRP A 180 -8.44 -1.00 1.07
C TRP A 180 -8.49 0.22 2.00
N ASN A 181 -9.41 1.19 1.78
CA ASN A 181 -9.61 2.30 2.70
C ASN A 181 -10.05 1.82 4.08
N THR A 182 -10.98 0.85 4.11
CA THR A 182 -11.47 0.28 5.37
C THR A 182 -10.37 -0.54 6.06
N ALA A 183 -9.59 -1.33 5.31
CA ALA A 183 -8.45 -2.07 5.84
C ALA A 183 -7.39 -1.15 6.45
N TYR A 184 -7.04 -0.04 5.77
CA TYR A 184 -6.12 0.97 6.30
C TYR A 184 -6.58 1.48 7.68
N ASN A 185 -7.84 1.89 7.77
CA ASN A 185 -8.40 2.45 9.00
C ASN A 185 -8.45 1.41 10.14
N ALA A 186 -8.84 0.17 9.84
CA ALA A 186 -8.85 -0.91 10.82
C ALA A 186 -7.44 -1.23 11.33
N CYS A 187 -6.45 -1.29 10.43
CA CYS A 187 -5.05 -1.52 10.79
C CYS A 187 -4.48 -0.38 11.63
N MET A 188 -4.84 0.87 11.31
CA MET A 188 -4.40 2.02 12.09
C MET A 188 -4.98 2.04 13.50
N LEU A 189 -6.30 1.78 13.64
CA LEU A 189 -6.95 1.65 14.95
C LEU A 189 -6.30 0.55 15.79
N ARG A 190 -6.02 -0.60 15.17
CA ARG A 190 -5.34 -1.71 15.83
C ARG A 190 -3.96 -1.32 16.32
N LEU A 191 -3.18 -0.66 15.46
CA LEU A 191 -1.81 -0.23 15.79
C LEU A 191 -1.80 0.74 16.98
N VAL A 192 -2.70 1.72 16.98
CA VAL A 192 -2.84 2.63 18.13
C VAL A 192 -3.25 1.86 19.38
N ALA A 193 -4.27 0.98 19.29
CA ALA A 193 -4.73 0.19 20.44
C ALA A 193 -3.65 -0.74 21.02
N GLU A 194 -2.70 -1.19 20.21
CA GLU A 194 -1.55 -1.98 20.67
C GLU A 194 -0.59 -1.20 21.55
N HIS A 195 -0.53 0.11 21.37
CA HIS A 195 0.43 0.99 22.05
C HIS A 195 -0.25 1.98 23.00
N TYR A 196 -1.58 1.91 23.13
CA TYR A 196 -2.34 2.83 23.96
C TYR A 196 -2.25 2.50 25.47
N PRO A 197 -2.09 3.49 26.36
CA PRO A 197 -1.91 4.91 26.03
C PRO A 197 -0.52 5.17 25.42
N ILE A 198 -0.48 5.97 24.34
CA ILE A 198 0.79 6.34 23.72
C ILE A 198 1.44 7.43 24.58
N GLU A 199 2.53 7.08 25.22
CA GLU A 199 3.35 8.00 25.99
C GLU A 199 4.71 8.18 25.31
N ARG A 200 5.38 9.30 25.64
CA ARG A 200 6.74 9.51 25.18
C ARG A 200 7.60 8.30 25.58
N ALA A 201 8.22 7.64 24.60
CA ALA A 201 9.09 6.51 24.85
C ALA A 201 10.05 6.81 26.00
N GLY A 202 9.75 6.21 27.17
CA GLY A 202 10.52 6.36 28.41
C GLY A 202 11.82 5.56 28.28
N GLY A 203 12.95 6.24 28.21
CA GLY A 203 14.27 5.64 28.26
C GLY A 203 15.31 6.72 28.51
N LEU A 204 16.46 6.30 29.09
CA LEU A 204 17.59 7.22 29.31
C LEU A 204 18.09 7.88 28.02
N PHE A 205 17.74 7.29 26.86
CA PHE A 205 18.05 7.79 25.53
C PHE A 205 16.82 7.61 24.61
N PRO A 206 15.85 8.57 24.62
CA PRO A 206 14.80 8.58 23.59
C PRO A 206 15.48 8.64 22.22
N SER A 207 14.97 7.89 21.26
CA SER A 207 15.57 7.84 19.93
C SER A 207 15.76 9.27 19.41
N ILE A 208 16.92 9.58 18.88
CA ILE A 208 17.27 10.92 18.39
C ILE A 208 16.26 11.40 17.34
N LYS A 209 15.65 10.48 16.58
CA LYS A 209 14.62 10.76 15.58
C LYS A 209 13.35 11.41 16.15
N THR A 210 12.85 10.95 17.30
CA THR A 210 11.65 11.52 17.95
C THR A 210 11.89 12.87 18.60
N ARG A 211 13.11 13.13 19.06
CA ARG A 211 13.49 14.42 19.69
C ARG A 211 13.69 15.55 18.67
N ILE A 212 14.24 15.25 17.50
CA ILE A 212 14.58 16.26 16.47
C ILE A 212 13.33 16.75 15.73
N ALA A 213 12.27 15.94 15.64
CA ALA A 213 11.09 16.27 14.84
C ALA A 213 10.04 17.12 15.57
N GLY A 214 10.21 17.45 16.85
CA GLY A 214 9.22 18.24 17.61
C GLY A 214 7.86 17.54 17.77
N ARG A 215 7.80 16.21 17.68
CA ARG A 215 6.55 15.45 17.71
C ARG A 215 5.95 15.43 19.13
N PRO A 216 4.60 15.50 19.27
CA PRO A 216 3.93 15.40 20.56
C PRO A 216 4.24 14.08 21.29
N ALA A 217 4.14 14.09 22.63
CA ALA A 217 4.38 12.90 23.44
C ALA A 217 3.30 11.82 23.22
N ASN A 218 2.06 12.25 23.01
CA ASN A 218 0.90 11.42 22.70
C ASN A 218 0.64 11.41 21.19
N SER A 219 1.55 10.90 20.42
CA SER A 219 1.48 10.86 18.96
C SER A 219 1.85 9.48 18.46
N VAL A 220 1.26 9.05 17.37
CA VAL A 220 1.65 7.80 16.67
C VAL A 220 3.14 7.76 16.30
N TRP A 221 3.77 8.91 16.15
CA TRP A 221 5.21 9.00 15.91
C TRP A 221 6.10 8.54 17.08
N GLN A 222 5.52 8.22 18.23
CA GLN A 222 6.23 7.56 19.33
C GLN A 222 6.34 6.03 19.10
N ILE A 223 5.57 5.48 18.17
CA ILE A 223 5.65 4.09 17.72
C ILE A 223 6.77 4.01 16.67
N GLU A 224 7.69 3.06 16.85
CA GLU A 224 8.81 2.89 15.92
C GLU A 224 8.31 2.46 14.54
N ASP A 225 8.79 3.16 13.51
CA ASP A 225 8.47 2.89 12.10
C ASP A 225 6.95 2.74 11.81
N VAL A 226 6.12 3.52 12.52
CA VAL A 226 4.66 3.45 12.58
C VAL A 226 3.95 3.25 11.22
N PHE A 227 4.45 3.87 10.16
CA PHE A 227 3.82 3.78 8.83
C PHE A 227 4.49 2.74 7.92
N THR A 228 5.73 2.34 8.21
CA THR A 228 6.55 1.51 7.31
C THR A 228 6.67 0.06 7.72
N VAL A 229 6.40 -0.28 9.00
CA VAL A 229 6.41 -1.68 9.46
C VAL A 229 5.15 -2.40 8.97
N ALA A 230 5.36 -3.57 8.38
CA ALA A 230 4.27 -4.47 7.99
C ALA A 230 3.70 -5.16 9.25
N HIS A 231 2.69 -4.55 9.85
CA HIS A 231 2.09 -4.99 11.12
C HIS A 231 0.69 -5.57 10.97
N CYS A 232 0.10 -5.49 9.80
CA CYS A 232 -1.30 -5.83 9.58
C CYS A 232 -1.45 -6.79 8.41
N ARG A 233 -2.01 -8.00 8.68
CA ARG A 233 -2.21 -9.00 7.64
C ARG A 233 -3.51 -8.74 6.91
N ILE A 234 -3.42 -8.36 5.61
CA ILE A 234 -4.55 -8.05 4.73
C ILE A 234 -4.35 -8.75 3.38
N ALA A 235 -5.40 -9.38 2.87
CA ALA A 235 -5.39 -10.09 1.59
C ALA A 235 -4.18 -11.04 1.47
N GLY A 236 -4.00 -11.88 2.49
CA GLY A 236 -2.98 -12.93 2.52
C GLY A 236 -1.55 -12.49 2.81
N ALA A 237 -1.24 -11.18 2.95
CA ALA A 237 0.09 -10.66 3.18
C ALA A 237 0.14 -9.67 4.36
N ASP A 238 1.29 -9.62 5.05
CA ASP A 238 1.55 -8.58 6.04
C ASP A 238 1.89 -7.28 5.31
N ARG A 239 1.20 -6.19 5.68
CA ARG A 239 1.29 -4.89 5.01
C ARG A 239 1.53 -3.77 6.00
N SER A 240 2.21 -2.72 5.51
CA SER A 240 2.36 -1.46 6.22
C SER A 240 1.30 -0.45 5.77
N GLN A 241 1.10 0.62 6.56
CA GLN A 241 0.23 1.73 6.18
C GLN A 241 0.71 2.40 4.89
N ASP A 242 2.02 2.65 4.77
CA ASP A 242 2.64 3.21 3.55
C ASP A 242 2.39 2.33 2.32
N GLU A 243 2.48 1.00 2.45
CA GLU A 243 2.21 0.09 1.34
C GLU A 243 0.75 0.18 0.89
N ILE A 244 -0.20 0.15 1.85
CA ILE A 244 -1.63 0.23 1.53
C ILE A 244 -1.95 1.57 0.86
N GLU A 245 -1.47 2.68 1.41
CA GLU A 245 -1.77 4.01 0.89
C GLU A 245 -1.05 4.29 -0.43
N HIS A 246 0.28 4.17 -0.45
CA HIS A 246 1.08 4.67 -1.57
C HIS A 246 1.22 3.67 -2.72
N SER A 247 1.22 2.37 -2.43
CA SER A 247 1.43 1.34 -3.46
C SER A 247 0.14 0.71 -3.96
N ILE A 248 -0.97 0.80 -3.20
CA ILE A 248 -2.23 0.16 -3.55
C ILE A 248 -3.32 1.19 -3.84
N ILE A 249 -3.68 2.05 -2.88
CA ILE A 249 -4.86 2.93 -3.03
C ILE A 249 -4.57 4.10 -3.97
N ARG A 250 -3.48 4.84 -3.79
CA ARG A 250 -3.14 6.02 -4.60
C ARG A 250 -3.05 5.74 -6.11
N PRO A 251 -2.44 4.61 -6.55
CA PRO A 251 -2.42 4.26 -7.97
C PRO A 251 -3.80 4.05 -8.61
N MET A 252 -4.85 3.87 -7.81
CA MET A 252 -6.23 3.79 -8.31
C MET A 252 -6.77 5.13 -8.80
N GLY A 253 -6.08 6.26 -8.53
CA GLY A 253 -6.39 7.58 -9.10
C GLY A 253 -7.68 8.20 -8.55
N GLU A 254 -7.99 8.00 -7.27
CA GLU A 254 -9.11 8.63 -6.56
C GLU A 254 -8.55 9.58 -5.48
N PRO A 255 -8.41 10.89 -5.74
CA PRO A 255 -7.74 11.78 -4.80
C PRO A 255 -8.51 11.99 -3.49
N ARG A 256 -9.81 11.70 -3.44
CA ARG A 256 -10.62 11.83 -2.22
C ARG A 256 -10.24 10.80 -1.15
N ILE A 257 -9.41 9.79 -1.47
CA ILE A 257 -8.91 8.83 -0.49
C ILE A 257 -8.11 9.50 0.62
N HIS A 258 -7.46 10.63 0.33
CA HIS A 258 -6.73 11.40 1.33
C HIS A 258 -7.63 12.00 2.42
N PHE A 259 -8.95 11.96 2.26
CA PHE A 259 -9.95 12.34 3.27
C PHE A 259 -10.65 11.11 3.88
N ALA A 260 -10.31 9.92 3.39
CA ALA A 260 -10.91 8.65 3.81
C ALA A 260 -9.99 7.86 4.76
N VAL A 261 -8.67 7.94 4.56
CA VAL A 261 -7.69 7.28 5.42
C VAL A 261 -7.34 8.16 6.63
N ASN A 262 -7.35 7.58 7.83
CA ASN A 262 -7.08 8.29 9.07
C ASN A 262 -5.79 7.81 9.72
N CYS A 263 -4.85 8.72 9.92
CA CYS A 263 -3.54 8.44 10.52
C CYS A 263 -3.48 8.69 12.03
N ALA A 264 -4.63 8.79 12.69
CA ALA A 264 -4.78 8.96 14.13
C ALA A 264 -4.20 10.26 14.71
N ALA A 265 -4.17 11.34 13.93
CA ALA A 265 -3.71 12.66 14.36
C ALA A 265 -4.85 13.68 14.37
N LEU A 266 -4.77 14.72 15.20
CA LEU A 266 -5.78 15.81 15.26
C LEU A 266 -5.96 16.52 13.93
N SER A 267 -4.87 16.75 13.18
CA SER A 267 -4.95 17.36 11.84
C SER A 267 -5.30 16.38 10.71
N CYS A 268 -5.46 15.09 11.02
CA CYS A 268 -5.92 14.13 10.03
C CYS A 268 -7.39 14.37 9.68
N PRO A 269 -7.83 14.16 8.44
CA PRO A 269 -9.24 14.05 8.12
C PRO A 269 -9.94 13.05 9.05
N VAL A 270 -11.15 13.37 9.52
CA VAL A 270 -11.82 12.64 10.58
C VAL A 270 -12.09 11.18 10.20
N LEU A 271 -11.97 10.28 11.17
CA LEU A 271 -12.48 8.92 11.03
C LEU A 271 -14.02 8.95 11.05
N TRP A 272 -14.65 8.17 10.18
CA TRP A 272 -16.10 8.06 10.12
C TRP A 272 -16.61 6.89 10.96
N PRO A 273 -17.82 7.00 11.54
CA PRO A 273 -18.43 5.92 12.32
C PRO A 273 -19.02 4.79 11.46
N ASP A 274 -18.69 4.77 10.18
CA ASP A 274 -19.08 3.74 9.21
C ASP A 274 -17.91 3.39 8.31
N ALA A 275 -17.74 2.11 8.02
CA ALA A 275 -16.76 1.61 7.06
C ALA A 275 -17.12 2.04 5.64
N TYR A 276 -16.12 2.10 4.75
CA TYR A 276 -16.36 2.36 3.34
C TYR A 276 -16.97 1.12 2.68
N GLU A 277 -18.06 1.32 1.93
CA GLU A 277 -18.80 0.29 1.22
C GLU A 277 -18.92 0.64 -0.26
N ALA A 278 -18.69 -0.31 -1.15
CA ALA A 278 -18.67 -0.07 -2.59
C ALA A 278 -19.95 0.62 -3.09
N ALA A 279 -21.11 0.19 -2.61
CA ALA A 279 -22.42 0.72 -3.02
C ALA A 279 -22.64 2.20 -2.65
N THR A 280 -21.92 2.71 -1.65
CA THR A 280 -22.07 4.07 -1.12
C THR A 280 -20.77 4.87 -1.17
N LEU A 281 -19.71 4.30 -1.75
CA LEU A 281 -18.35 4.84 -1.72
C LEU A 281 -18.29 6.31 -2.21
N ASP A 282 -18.91 6.61 -3.32
CA ASP A 282 -18.91 7.98 -3.87
C ASP A 282 -19.52 8.97 -2.90
N ALA A 283 -20.67 8.65 -2.32
CA ALA A 283 -21.33 9.50 -1.34
C ALA A 283 -20.51 9.62 -0.03
N GLN A 284 -19.82 8.56 0.38
CA GLN A 284 -18.95 8.56 1.56
C GLN A 284 -17.71 9.44 1.33
N LEU A 285 -17.06 9.33 0.19
CA LEU A 285 -15.93 10.17 -0.19
C LEU A 285 -16.34 11.64 -0.35
N GLU A 286 -17.48 11.90 -0.98
CA GLU A 286 -18.04 13.23 -1.11
C GLU A 286 -18.33 13.87 0.26
N ARG A 287 -18.92 13.12 1.18
CA ARG A 287 -19.13 13.53 2.57
C ARG A 287 -17.83 13.91 3.26
N ALA A 288 -16.75 13.13 3.04
CA ALA A 288 -15.45 13.38 3.63
C ALA A 288 -14.83 14.71 3.13
N VAL A 289 -14.93 15.01 1.83
CA VAL A 289 -14.52 16.31 1.27
C VAL A 289 -15.29 17.45 1.91
N ARG A 290 -16.63 17.36 1.97
CA ARG A 290 -17.48 18.39 2.58
C ARG A 290 -17.16 18.63 4.03
N LYS A 291 -16.89 17.57 4.79
CA LYS A 291 -16.47 17.70 6.18
C LYS A 291 -15.15 18.46 6.32
N LEU A 292 -14.16 18.14 5.51
CA LEU A 292 -12.88 18.86 5.51
C LEU A 292 -13.09 20.35 5.21
N VAL A 293 -13.83 20.68 4.16
CA VAL A 293 -14.09 22.08 3.74
C VAL A 293 -14.88 22.85 4.79
N SER A 294 -15.81 22.19 5.50
CA SER A 294 -16.63 22.82 6.55
C SER A 294 -15.93 22.95 7.90
N THR A 295 -14.70 22.44 8.03
CA THR A 295 -13.92 22.49 9.27
C THR A 295 -12.87 23.60 9.19
N PRO A 296 -12.99 24.72 9.93
CA PRO A 296 -12.11 25.89 9.78
C PRO A 296 -10.63 25.59 10.03
N GLU A 297 -10.32 24.59 10.85
CA GLU A 297 -8.96 24.11 11.15
C GLU A 297 -8.35 23.32 9.99
N HIS A 298 -9.18 22.90 9.04
CA HIS A 298 -8.76 22.14 7.86
C HIS A 298 -8.88 22.93 6.56
N PHE A 299 -9.81 23.90 6.49
CA PHE A 299 -10.02 24.72 5.29
C PHE A 299 -10.57 26.08 5.69
N SER A 300 -9.89 27.16 5.29
CA SER A 300 -10.38 28.52 5.51
C SER A 300 -10.15 29.39 4.29
N VAL A 301 -11.12 30.27 4.00
CA VAL A 301 -11.05 31.27 2.94
C VAL A 301 -11.08 32.65 3.58
N GLU A 302 -10.05 33.43 3.30
CA GLU A 302 -9.91 34.83 3.73
C GLU A 302 -9.58 35.69 2.48
N PRO A 303 -9.83 37.01 2.50
CA PRO A 303 -9.47 37.86 1.37
C PRO A 303 -7.99 37.72 0.98
N GLY A 304 -7.74 37.20 -0.21
CA GLY A 304 -6.41 37.04 -0.77
C GLY A 304 -5.59 35.83 -0.25
N VAL A 305 -6.16 35.01 0.62
CA VAL A 305 -5.49 33.78 1.08
C VAL A 305 -6.49 32.65 1.35
N VAL A 306 -6.18 31.46 0.89
CA VAL A 306 -6.89 30.23 1.24
C VAL A 306 -5.90 29.31 1.95
N ARG A 307 -6.24 28.88 3.16
CA ARG A 307 -5.46 27.90 3.90
C ARG A 307 -6.13 26.56 3.86
N MET A 308 -5.34 25.53 3.55
CA MET A 308 -5.81 24.16 3.37
C MET A 308 -5.09 23.24 4.33
N ASN A 309 -5.69 22.09 4.64
CA ASN A 309 -5.05 21.04 5.42
C ASN A 309 -3.70 20.63 4.82
N LYS A 310 -2.72 20.36 5.66
CA LYS A 310 -1.35 19.99 5.25
C LYS A 310 -1.29 18.72 4.40
N VAL A 311 -2.24 17.81 4.54
CA VAL A 311 -2.39 16.63 3.67
C VAL A 311 -2.44 17.03 2.20
N LEU A 312 -3.10 18.16 1.89
CA LEU A 312 -3.20 18.68 0.52
C LEU A 312 -1.88 19.26 -0.02
N ASP A 313 -0.94 19.65 0.82
CA ASP A 313 0.41 20.00 0.39
C ASP A 313 1.23 18.74 0.05
N TRP A 314 1.14 17.71 0.90
CA TRP A 314 1.87 16.46 0.70
C TRP A 314 1.41 15.72 -0.56
N PHE A 315 0.13 15.76 -0.84
CA PHE A 315 -0.51 14.99 -1.93
C PHE A 315 -1.08 15.85 -3.06
N LYS A 316 -0.67 17.11 -3.16
CA LYS A 316 -1.17 18.04 -4.20
C LYS A 316 -1.08 17.49 -5.63
N ASP A 317 -0.06 16.67 -5.90
CA ASP A 317 0.14 16.11 -7.23
C ASP A 317 -0.96 15.12 -7.64
N ASP A 318 -1.60 14.46 -6.67
CA ASP A 318 -2.75 13.58 -6.92
C ASP A 318 -4.01 14.38 -7.35
N PHE A 319 -4.02 15.69 -7.09
CA PHE A 319 -5.07 16.63 -7.51
C PHE A 319 -4.69 17.41 -8.77
N GLY A 320 -3.49 17.25 -9.31
CA GLY A 320 -2.97 18.04 -10.44
C GLY A 320 -2.26 19.32 -10.02
N GLY A 321 -1.62 19.32 -8.85
CA GLY A 321 -0.90 20.45 -8.29
C GLY A 321 -1.83 21.52 -7.68
N VAL A 322 -1.29 22.70 -7.42
CA VAL A 322 -2.04 23.80 -6.77
C VAL A 322 -3.26 24.24 -7.61
N GLU A 323 -3.12 24.28 -8.92
CA GLU A 323 -4.23 24.65 -9.81
C GLU A 323 -5.31 23.56 -9.85
N GLY A 324 -4.90 22.31 -9.73
CA GLY A 324 -5.82 21.18 -9.55
C GLY A 324 -6.61 21.29 -8.24
N LEU A 325 -5.97 21.67 -7.13
CA LEU A 325 -6.65 21.93 -5.85
C LEU A 325 -7.69 23.04 -5.98
N ARG A 326 -7.39 24.15 -6.66
CA ARG A 326 -8.35 25.23 -6.92
C ARG A 326 -9.58 24.71 -7.66
N THR A 327 -9.36 23.95 -8.72
CA THR A 327 -10.43 23.36 -9.52
C THR A 327 -11.26 22.35 -8.74
N PHE A 328 -10.59 21.52 -7.94
CA PHE A 328 -11.23 20.46 -7.15
C PHE A 328 -12.15 21.02 -6.07
N PHE A 329 -11.69 22.05 -5.32
CA PHE A 329 -12.44 22.56 -4.17
C PHE A 329 -13.50 23.61 -4.51
N ALA A 330 -13.40 24.28 -5.66
CA ALA A 330 -14.36 25.34 -6.03
C ALA A 330 -15.85 24.90 -5.96
N PRO A 331 -16.25 23.68 -6.39
CA PRO A 331 -17.63 23.22 -6.29
C PRO A 331 -18.15 23.01 -4.85
N TYR A 332 -17.28 22.97 -3.86
CA TYR A 332 -17.61 22.74 -2.45
C TYR A 332 -17.78 24.03 -1.65
N LEU A 333 -17.50 25.18 -2.26
CA LEU A 333 -17.54 26.50 -1.63
C LEU A 333 -18.77 27.27 -2.12
N ASP A 334 -19.15 28.29 -1.36
CA ASP A 334 -20.10 29.28 -1.88
C ASP A 334 -19.47 30.13 -2.98
N ALA A 335 -20.28 30.96 -3.63
CA ALA A 335 -19.85 31.71 -4.81
C ALA A 335 -18.70 32.70 -4.53
N ASP A 336 -18.71 33.35 -3.35
CA ASP A 336 -17.72 34.36 -2.97
C ASP A 336 -16.37 33.68 -2.59
N ASP A 337 -16.44 32.62 -1.82
CA ASP A 337 -15.28 31.83 -1.44
C ASP A 337 -14.67 31.10 -2.66
N ALA A 338 -15.50 30.57 -3.56
CA ALA A 338 -15.05 29.95 -4.80
C ALA A 338 -14.35 30.99 -5.71
N ALA A 339 -14.90 32.21 -5.83
CA ALA A 339 -14.28 33.30 -6.58
C ALA A 339 -12.92 33.70 -5.96
N THR A 340 -12.84 33.77 -4.61
CA THR A 340 -11.60 34.03 -3.90
C THR A 340 -10.58 32.93 -4.15
N LEU A 341 -10.97 31.64 -4.05
CA LEU A 341 -10.08 30.51 -4.31
C LEU A 341 -9.51 30.53 -5.74
N GLN A 342 -10.32 30.92 -6.72
CA GLN A 342 -9.94 30.93 -8.15
C GLN A 342 -9.19 32.19 -8.58
N ALA A 343 -9.17 33.25 -7.78
CA ALA A 343 -8.47 34.47 -8.12
C ALA A 343 -6.94 34.21 -8.21
N ALA A 344 -6.33 34.71 -9.29
CA ALA A 344 -4.93 34.45 -9.60
C ALA A 344 -3.93 35.01 -8.56
N ASP A 345 -4.34 36.06 -7.84
CA ASP A 345 -3.57 36.72 -6.80
C ASP A 345 -3.80 36.11 -5.39
N THR A 346 -4.76 35.21 -5.23
CA THR A 346 -4.99 34.50 -3.97
C THR A 346 -3.86 33.51 -3.69
N LYS A 347 -3.25 33.65 -2.52
CA LYS A 347 -2.23 32.72 -2.05
C LYS A 347 -2.87 31.45 -1.51
N ILE A 348 -2.28 30.31 -1.85
CA ILE A 348 -2.60 29.03 -1.24
C ILE A 348 -1.54 28.76 -0.18
N GLU A 349 -1.99 28.63 1.06
CA GLU A 349 -1.17 28.29 2.22
C GLU A 349 -1.67 26.99 2.83
N PHE A 350 -0.85 26.34 3.66
CA PHE A 350 -1.21 25.09 4.31
C PHE A 350 -1.05 25.25 5.82
N PHE A 351 -2.03 24.74 6.58
CA PHE A 351 -1.95 24.72 8.04
C PHE A 351 -0.74 23.92 8.52
N GLU A 352 -0.25 24.23 9.71
CA GLU A 352 0.67 23.33 10.40
C GLU A 352 -0.04 22.06 10.80
N TYR A 353 0.64 20.92 10.71
CA TYR A 353 0.04 19.63 11.01
C TYR A 353 0.27 19.25 12.46
N ASP A 354 -0.82 19.15 13.21
CA ASP A 354 -0.82 18.70 14.59
C ASP A 354 -0.87 17.16 14.63
N TRP A 355 0.26 16.56 15.03
CA TRP A 355 0.43 15.14 15.18
C TRP A 355 -0.03 14.59 16.53
N THR A 356 -0.63 15.39 17.38
CA THR A 356 -1.26 14.92 18.62
C THR A 356 -2.31 13.88 18.29
N LEU A 357 -2.34 12.78 19.05
CA LEU A 357 -3.33 11.73 18.88
C LEU A 357 -4.74 12.30 18.96
N ASN A 358 -5.61 11.93 18.06
CA ASN A 358 -7.02 12.35 18.03
C ASN A 358 -7.86 11.57 19.06
N ASP A 359 -7.37 11.49 20.31
CA ASP A 359 -7.98 10.76 21.42
C ASP A 359 -9.01 11.61 22.16
N GLN A 360 -10.13 11.02 22.57
CA GLN A 360 -11.15 11.69 23.41
C GLN A 360 -10.60 12.09 24.79
N GLY A 361 -9.57 11.42 25.28
CA GLY A 361 -8.93 11.67 26.56
C GLY A 361 -7.81 12.71 26.51
N SER A 362 -7.58 13.36 25.36
CA SER A 362 -6.48 14.31 25.16
C SER A 362 -6.82 15.73 25.58
#